data_de8fb991df3256f303c7c1a60f344d2b
#
_entry.id   de8fb991df3256f303c7c1a60f344d2b
#
_cell.length_a   1.000
_cell.length_b   1.000
_cell.length_c   1.000
_cell.angle_alpha   90.00
_cell.angle_beta   90.00
_cell.angle_gamma   90.00
#
_symmetry.space_group_name_H-M   'P 1'
#
loop_
_entity.id
_entity.type
_entity.pdbx_description
1 polymer ?
#
loop_
_entity_poly.entity_id
_entity_poly.type
_entity_poly.pdbx_seq_one_letter_code
_entity_poly.pdbx_strand_id
1 'polypeptide(L)'
;MKKTFLLALLLTIVVGMQAQTGKKILVTYFSWSGGTKALAEEIRRQTNADIYRIEPLVPYTDDYQTLAYEISNKEKEENARPALKDTLVTLNDYDYIFVGCPVWWFDAPMIIHSFLECKDYNFAGKTVIPFCTFATASYDTLNDIINATPNSTHLEGLGIRGSQSYTNSSAVKNWLDRIDISDIVAGITNVEADSKGTDRAYNINGVRVASMDNAPSGIYIVNGQKTVIK
;
A
#
# COMPACT_ATOMS: atom_id res chain seq x y z
N MET A 1 36.32 -61.95 -15.52
CA MET A 1 35.79 -61.17 -14.38
C MET A 1 35.66 -59.72 -14.86
N LYS A 2 34.46 -59.33 -15.31
CA LYS A 2 34.19 -57.96 -15.82
C LYS A 2 33.49 -57.17 -14.69
N LYS A 3 34.19 -56.13 -14.17
CA LYS A 3 33.64 -55.20 -13.20
C LYS A 3 32.88 -54.12 -13.97
N THR A 4 31.56 -54.16 -13.94
CA THR A 4 30.68 -53.09 -14.42
C THR A 4 30.61 -51.97 -13.38
N PHE A 5 31.16 -50.82 -13.71
CA PHE A 5 31.02 -49.57 -12.92
C PHE A 5 29.65 -48.99 -13.24
N LEU A 6 28.76 -48.99 -12.26
CA LEU A 6 27.45 -48.31 -12.33
C LEU A 6 27.66 -46.87 -11.90
N LEU A 7 27.72 -45.96 -12.87
CA LEU A 7 27.78 -44.52 -12.62
C LEU A 7 26.38 -44.02 -12.33
N ALA A 8 26.05 -43.79 -11.05
CA ALA A 8 24.77 -43.16 -10.65
C ALA A 8 24.89 -41.66 -10.91
N LEU A 9 24.23 -41.19 -11.96
CA LEU A 9 24.08 -39.77 -12.28
C LEU A 9 23.03 -39.16 -11.31
N LEU A 10 23.51 -38.50 -10.26
CA LEU A 10 22.67 -37.76 -9.35
C LEU A 10 22.25 -36.47 -10.04
N LEU A 11 21.03 -36.48 -10.63
CA LEU A 11 20.39 -35.29 -11.21
C LEU A 11 19.85 -34.46 -10.06
N THR A 12 20.62 -33.51 -9.54
CA THR A 12 20.14 -32.49 -8.61
C THR A 12 19.22 -31.54 -9.36
N ILE A 13 17.91 -31.76 -9.25
CA ILE A 13 16.91 -30.76 -9.67
C ILE A 13 17.02 -29.61 -8.66
N VAL A 14 17.78 -28.59 -9.01
CA VAL A 14 17.70 -27.29 -8.35
C VAL A 14 16.36 -26.69 -8.80
N VAL A 15 15.31 -26.95 -8.03
CA VAL A 15 14.09 -26.17 -8.12
C VAL A 15 14.48 -24.76 -7.66
N GLY A 16 14.80 -23.92 -8.62
CA GLY A 16 14.95 -22.49 -8.36
C GLY A 16 13.63 -22.00 -7.79
N MET A 17 13.58 -21.79 -6.47
CA MET A 17 12.60 -20.90 -5.88
C MET A 17 12.88 -19.54 -6.49
N GLN A 18 12.24 -19.25 -7.62
CA GLN A 18 12.04 -17.87 -8.02
C GLN A 18 11.18 -17.25 -6.91
N ALA A 19 11.83 -16.53 -6.01
CA ALA A 19 11.13 -15.57 -5.19
C ALA A 19 10.43 -14.66 -6.19
N GLN A 20 9.13 -14.82 -6.32
CA GLN A 20 8.29 -13.92 -7.11
C GLN A 20 8.35 -12.59 -6.36
N THR A 21 9.27 -11.74 -6.78
CA THR A 21 9.37 -10.36 -6.30
C THR A 21 8.18 -9.62 -6.89
N GLY A 22 7.01 -9.86 -6.32
CA GLY A 22 5.82 -9.07 -6.63
C GLY A 22 6.16 -7.60 -6.36
N LYS A 23 5.73 -6.72 -7.25
CA LYS A 23 5.87 -5.27 -7.06
C LYS A 23 5.21 -4.85 -5.77
N LYS A 24 5.91 -4.04 -4.96
CA LYS A 24 5.43 -3.58 -3.66
C LYS A 24 4.70 -2.27 -3.79
N ILE A 25 3.58 -2.16 -3.10
CA ILE A 25 2.70 -0.99 -3.09
C ILE A 25 2.75 -0.33 -1.72
N LEU A 26 2.91 0.99 -1.69
CA LEU A 26 2.81 1.82 -0.50
C LEU A 26 1.73 2.88 -0.69
N VAL A 27 0.88 3.07 0.31
CA VAL A 27 -0.03 4.20 0.40
C VAL A 27 0.52 5.21 1.41
N THR A 28 0.94 6.37 0.95
CA THR A 28 1.36 7.48 1.81
C THR A 28 0.30 8.55 1.84
N TYR A 29 0.07 9.16 3.00
CA TYR A 29 -0.94 10.22 3.08
C TYR A 29 -0.70 11.19 4.26
N PHE A 30 -1.09 12.43 4.04
CA PHE A 30 -1.36 13.39 5.09
C PHE A 30 -2.87 13.56 5.26
N SER A 31 -3.34 13.71 6.50
CA SER A 31 -4.75 13.97 6.79
C SER A 31 -4.91 14.75 8.07
N TRP A 32 -5.63 15.87 7.99
CA TRP A 32 -5.98 16.71 9.15
C TRP A 32 -7.29 16.27 9.80
N SER A 33 -8.40 16.28 9.05
CA SER A 33 -9.74 16.00 9.57
C SER A 33 -10.21 14.55 9.43
N GLY A 34 -9.35 13.65 8.90
CA GLY A 34 -9.66 12.23 8.75
C GLY A 34 -10.20 11.80 7.38
N GLY A 35 -10.65 12.72 6.52
CA GLY A 35 -11.18 12.36 5.20
C GLY A 35 -10.15 11.66 4.31
N THR A 36 -8.96 12.23 4.17
CA THR A 36 -7.87 11.61 3.39
C THR A 36 -7.41 10.28 4.01
N LYS A 37 -7.38 10.19 5.35
CA LYS A 37 -7.10 8.93 6.05
C LYS A 37 -8.07 7.83 5.63
N ALA A 38 -9.39 8.10 5.65
CA ALA A 38 -10.39 7.11 5.27
C ALA A 38 -10.22 6.65 3.81
N LEU A 39 -9.90 7.57 2.90
CA LEU A 39 -9.62 7.23 1.50
C LEU A 39 -8.34 6.39 1.37
N ALA A 40 -7.27 6.75 2.08
CA ALA A 40 -6.01 6.00 2.10
C ALA A 40 -6.19 4.57 2.63
N GLU A 41 -6.95 4.40 3.71
CA GLU A 41 -7.27 3.09 4.28
C GLU A 41 -8.09 2.23 3.30
N GLU A 42 -9.01 2.83 2.55
CA GLU A 42 -9.78 2.13 1.53
C GLU A 42 -8.91 1.70 0.33
N ILE A 43 -8.00 2.57 -0.15
CA ILE A 43 -7.03 2.22 -1.19
C ILE A 43 -6.16 1.06 -0.68
N ARG A 44 -5.60 1.17 0.52
CA ARG A 44 -4.82 0.11 1.16
C ARG A 44 -5.58 -1.21 1.19
N ARG A 45 -6.84 -1.19 1.62
CA ARG A 45 -7.69 -2.39 1.73
C ARG A 45 -7.88 -3.07 0.38
N GLN A 46 -8.10 -2.30 -0.69
CA GLN A 46 -8.34 -2.85 -2.03
C GLN A 46 -7.06 -3.30 -2.74
N THR A 47 -5.90 -2.74 -2.37
CA THR A 47 -4.61 -3.06 -2.99
C THR A 47 -3.73 -3.96 -2.13
N ASN A 48 -4.13 -4.27 -0.90
CA ASN A 48 -3.30 -4.95 0.11
C ASN A 48 -1.93 -4.28 0.30
N ALA A 49 -1.87 -2.95 0.15
CA ALA A 49 -0.65 -2.16 0.27
C ALA A 49 -0.22 -1.96 1.71
N ASP A 50 1.04 -1.64 1.92
CA ASP A 50 1.50 -1.02 3.15
C ASP A 50 0.99 0.42 3.24
N ILE A 51 0.92 0.98 4.46
CA ILE A 51 0.41 2.32 4.66
C ILE A 51 1.34 3.14 5.57
N TYR A 52 1.58 4.40 5.20
CA TYR A 52 2.37 5.34 5.97
C TYR A 52 1.67 6.70 6.07
N ARG A 53 1.50 7.20 7.30
CA ARG A 53 0.96 8.53 7.55
C ARG A 53 2.08 9.54 7.60
N ILE A 54 2.00 10.54 6.75
CA ILE A 54 2.89 11.71 6.77
C ILE A 54 2.42 12.61 7.92
N GLU A 55 3.29 12.89 8.88
CA GLU A 55 2.99 13.74 10.03
C GLU A 55 4.01 14.87 10.16
N PRO A 56 3.56 16.11 10.44
CA PRO A 56 4.47 17.18 10.77
C PRO A 56 5.08 16.95 12.15
N LEU A 57 6.33 17.41 12.35
CA LEU A 57 7.01 17.35 13.65
C LEU A 57 6.24 18.14 14.72
N VAL A 58 5.73 19.31 14.35
CA VAL A 58 4.83 20.11 15.18
C VAL A 58 3.41 19.89 14.66
N PRO A 59 2.53 19.25 15.43
CA PRO A 59 1.16 19.01 14.99
C PRO A 59 0.43 20.31 14.64
N TYR A 60 -0.34 20.28 13.56
CA TYR A 60 -1.23 21.38 13.24
C TYR A 60 -2.33 21.53 14.30
N THR A 61 -2.80 22.75 14.49
CA THR A 61 -3.92 23.06 15.40
C THR A 61 -5.22 22.38 14.93
N ASP A 62 -6.11 22.09 15.87
CA ASP A 62 -7.47 21.61 15.56
C ASP A 62 -8.43 22.77 15.23
N ASP A 63 -8.04 24.02 15.48
CA ASP A 63 -8.82 25.19 15.10
C ASP A 63 -8.70 25.49 13.61
N TYR A 64 -9.85 25.38 12.89
CA TYR A 64 -9.89 25.55 11.45
C TYR A 64 -9.48 26.96 11.00
N GLN A 65 -9.88 28.01 11.73
CA GLN A 65 -9.59 29.40 11.33
C GLN A 65 -8.09 29.67 11.40
N THR A 66 -7.48 29.31 12.51
CA THR A 66 -6.03 29.44 12.69
C THR A 66 -5.28 28.59 11.67
N LEU A 67 -5.71 27.33 11.46
CA LEU A 67 -5.06 26.48 10.47
C LEU A 67 -5.14 27.09 9.07
N ALA A 68 -6.34 27.41 8.62
CA ALA A 68 -6.57 27.84 7.25
C ALA A 68 -5.93 29.20 6.95
N TYR A 69 -6.12 30.19 7.80
CA TYR A 69 -5.77 31.57 7.47
C TYR A 69 -4.45 32.04 8.03
N GLU A 70 -3.95 31.44 9.12
CA GLU A 70 -2.70 31.87 9.74
C GLU A 70 -1.54 30.92 9.44
N ILE A 71 -1.79 29.59 9.42
CA ILE A 71 -0.73 28.61 9.26
C ILE A 71 -0.59 28.18 7.80
N SER A 72 -1.59 27.51 7.24
CA SER A 72 -1.46 26.88 5.92
C SER A 72 -1.34 27.88 4.77
N ASN A 73 -2.01 29.05 4.89
CA ASN A 73 -1.85 30.14 3.92
C ASN A 73 -0.42 30.70 3.95
N LYS A 74 0.09 30.95 5.16
CA LYS A 74 1.47 31.43 5.35
C LYS A 74 2.50 30.40 4.85
N GLU A 75 2.34 29.12 5.17
CA GLU A 75 3.21 28.06 4.65
C GLU A 75 3.27 28.08 3.12
N LYS A 76 2.10 28.27 2.47
CA LYS A 76 2.02 28.35 1.00
C LYS A 76 2.73 29.62 0.48
N GLU A 77 2.43 30.78 1.03
CA GLU A 77 3.05 32.06 0.62
C GLU A 77 4.58 32.06 0.76
N GLU A 78 5.08 31.45 1.85
CA GLU A 78 6.50 31.34 2.13
C GLU A 78 7.18 30.17 1.42
N ASN A 79 6.41 29.34 0.68
CA ASN A 79 6.87 28.08 0.11
C ASN A 79 7.60 27.22 1.15
N ALA A 80 7.03 27.12 2.35
CA ALA A 80 7.65 26.50 3.50
C ALA A 80 7.80 24.98 3.33
N ARG A 81 8.72 24.40 4.10
CA ARG A 81 8.86 22.93 4.22
C ARG A 81 8.76 22.54 5.69
N PRO A 82 7.53 22.37 6.21
CA PRO A 82 7.32 21.93 7.58
C PRO A 82 8.11 20.65 7.86
N ALA A 83 8.82 20.59 9.00
CA ALA A 83 9.61 19.42 9.34
C ALA A 83 8.73 18.19 9.52
N LEU A 84 9.17 17.06 8.98
CA LEU A 84 8.51 15.76 9.18
C LEU A 84 8.82 15.23 10.57
N LYS A 85 7.83 14.59 11.21
CA LYS A 85 7.98 13.97 12.52
C LYS A 85 8.91 12.76 12.44
N ASP A 86 8.69 11.92 11.44
CA ASP A 86 9.45 10.71 11.20
C ASP A 86 9.79 10.59 9.71
N THR A 87 10.84 9.84 9.38
CA THR A 87 11.16 9.46 8.01
C THR A 87 10.86 7.97 7.80
N LEU A 88 10.22 7.66 6.68
CA LEU A 88 9.98 6.29 6.26
C LEU A 88 11.27 5.69 5.69
N VAL A 89 11.91 4.82 6.43
CA VAL A 89 13.24 4.24 6.08
C VAL A 89 13.17 3.33 4.85
N THR A 90 11.99 2.78 4.54
CA THR A 90 11.80 1.73 3.54
C THR A 90 11.14 2.19 2.24
N LEU A 91 10.96 3.49 2.01
CA LEU A 91 10.30 3.99 0.78
C LEU A 91 10.93 3.44 -0.50
N ASN A 92 12.24 3.26 -0.49
CA ASN A 92 12.99 2.77 -1.65
C ASN A 92 12.65 1.32 -2.03
N ASP A 93 12.04 0.55 -1.13
CA ASP A 93 11.64 -0.84 -1.37
C ASP A 93 10.35 -0.98 -2.17
N TYR A 94 9.64 0.13 -2.44
CA TYR A 94 8.36 0.11 -3.13
C TYR A 94 8.50 0.55 -4.59
N ASP A 95 7.69 -0.08 -5.46
CA ASP A 95 7.61 0.23 -6.88
C ASP A 95 6.48 1.22 -7.19
N TYR A 96 5.35 1.09 -6.45
CA TYR A 96 4.14 1.90 -6.58
C TYR A 96 3.90 2.66 -5.29
N ILE A 97 3.78 3.97 -5.39
CA ILE A 97 3.59 4.86 -4.25
C ILE A 97 2.36 5.72 -4.49
N PHE A 98 1.30 5.44 -3.76
CA PHE A 98 0.17 6.35 -3.68
C PHE A 98 0.53 7.50 -2.75
N VAL A 99 0.26 8.73 -3.17
CA VAL A 99 0.51 9.94 -2.38
C VAL A 99 -0.77 10.72 -2.25
N GLY A 100 -1.25 10.90 -1.01
CA GLY A 100 -2.54 11.49 -0.74
C GLY A 100 -2.55 12.64 0.25
N CYS A 101 -3.41 13.64 0.00
CA CYS A 101 -3.58 14.78 0.89
C CYS A 101 -4.97 15.44 0.78
N PRO A 102 -5.38 16.27 1.75
CA PRO A 102 -6.48 17.20 1.52
C PRO A 102 -6.04 18.32 0.58
N VAL A 103 -7.00 18.96 -0.08
CA VAL A 103 -6.73 20.21 -0.82
C VAL A 103 -6.68 21.36 0.18
N TRP A 104 -5.56 22.05 0.24
CA TRP A 104 -5.38 23.28 1.01
C TRP A 104 -5.01 24.43 0.07
N TRP A 105 -5.77 25.53 0.12
CA TRP A 105 -5.52 26.71 -0.72
C TRP A 105 -5.29 26.37 -2.21
N PHE A 106 -6.15 25.45 -2.74
CA PHE A 106 -6.19 24.99 -4.14
C PHE A 106 -5.06 24.03 -4.56
N ASP A 107 -4.09 23.75 -3.67
CA ASP A 107 -2.90 22.94 -3.94
C ASP A 107 -2.69 21.85 -2.89
N ALA A 108 -1.60 21.10 -3.03
CA ALA A 108 -1.16 20.17 -2.00
C ALA A 108 -0.61 20.95 -0.78
N PRO A 109 -0.91 20.53 0.46
CA PRO A 109 -0.33 21.12 1.66
C PRO A 109 1.21 21.08 1.64
N MET A 110 1.88 22.09 2.19
CA MET A 110 3.34 22.21 2.15
C MET A 110 4.06 21.03 2.80
N ILE A 111 3.44 20.33 3.75
CA ILE A 111 3.97 19.09 4.33
C ILE A 111 4.14 17.97 3.31
N ILE A 112 3.35 17.96 2.22
CA ILE A 112 3.50 17.01 1.11
C ILE A 112 4.78 17.31 0.34
N HIS A 113 5.08 18.59 0.09
CA HIS A 113 6.34 18.98 -0.53
C HIS A 113 7.54 18.61 0.35
N SER A 114 7.42 18.78 1.69
CA SER A 114 8.44 18.28 2.61
C SER A 114 8.71 16.79 2.45
N PHE A 115 7.65 15.99 2.26
CA PHE A 115 7.77 14.56 2.07
C PHE A 115 8.37 14.21 0.70
N LEU A 116 7.85 14.81 -0.39
CA LEU A 116 8.29 14.50 -1.75
C LEU A 116 9.73 14.96 -2.04
N GLU A 117 10.19 16.03 -1.39
CA GLU A 117 11.53 16.61 -1.54
C GLU A 117 12.53 16.11 -0.47
N CYS A 118 12.11 15.16 0.38
CA CYS A 118 12.98 14.60 1.40
C CYS A 118 14.19 13.91 0.76
N LYS A 119 15.40 14.25 1.19
CA LYS A 119 16.65 13.73 0.60
C LYS A 119 16.85 12.23 0.78
N ASP A 120 16.17 11.65 1.78
CA ASP A 120 16.25 10.23 2.07
C ASP A 120 15.36 9.39 1.14
N TYR A 121 14.55 10.03 0.30
CA TYR A 121 13.60 9.38 -0.58
C TYR A 121 14.02 9.52 -2.05
N ASN A 122 13.90 8.42 -2.78
CA ASN A 122 14.13 8.42 -4.22
C ASN A 122 12.87 7.93 -4.95
N PHE A 123 12.19 8.85 -5.63
CA PHE A 123 11.02 8.55 -6.45
C PHE A 123 11.38 8.19 -7.90
N ALA A 124 12.63 8.38 -8.33
CA ALA A 124 13.03 8.09 -9.69
C ALA A 124 12.82 6.61 -10.06
N GLY A 125 12.18 6.38 -11.21
CA GLY A 125 11.87 5.05 -11.71
C GLY A 125 10.70 4.33 -11.01
N LYS A 126 10.07 4.98 -10.01
CA LYS A 126 8.86 4.47 -9.35
C LYS A 126 7.61 4.94 -10.05
N THR A 127 6.47 4.31 -9.77
CA THR A 127 5.17 4.77 -10.21
C THR A 127 4.49 5.51 -9.07
N VAL A 128 4.26 6.82 -9.23
CA VAL A 128 3.56 7.67 -8.27
C VAL A 128 2.12 7.88 -8.72
N ILE A 129 1.18 7.68 -7.79
CA ILE A 129 -0.26 7.73 -8.04
C ILE A 129 -0.89 8.72 -7.06
N PRO A 130 -1.21 9.95 -7.49
CA PRO A 130 -1.72 10.96 -6.59
C PRO A 130 -3.19 10.74 -6.26
N PHE A 131 -3.60 11.07 -5.03
CA PHE A 131 -5.01 11.16 -4.67
C PHE A 131 -5.27 12.30 -3.69
N CYS A 132 -6.47 12.86 -3.71
CA CYS A 132 -6.80 13.93 -2.79
C CYS A 132 -8.26 13.88 -2.31
N THR A 133 -8.49 14.53 -1.18
CA THR A 133 -9.83 14.84 -0.70
C THR A 133 -10.06 16.35 -0.69
N PHE A 134 -11.25 16.79 -1.07
CA PHE A 134 -11.57 18.20 -1.22
C PHE A 134 -12.96 18.53 -0.71
N ALA A 135 -13.20 19.82 -0.41
CA ALA A 135 -14.54 20.34 -0.13
C ALA A 135 -15.29 20.70 -1.41
N THR A 136 -14.63 21.30 -2.39
CA THR A 136 -15.22 21.81 -3.63
C THR A 136 -14.69 21.11 -4.87
N ALA A 137 -13.37 21.12 -5.09
CA ALA A 137 -12.71 20.49 -6.23
C ALA A 137 -11.26 20.10 -5.87
N SER A 138 -10.63 19.24 -6.70
CA SER A 138 -9.24 18.83 -6.53
C SER A 138 -8.23 19.91 -6.93
N TYR A 139 -8.67 20.91 -7.72
CA TYR A 139 -7.82 21.97 -8.27
C TYR A 139 -6.51 21.40 -8.86
N ASP A 140 -5.36 22.02 -8.54
CA ASP A 140 -4.04 21.59 -9.01
C ASP A 140 -3.35 20.58 -8.09
N THR A 141 -3.95 20.20 -6.98
CA THR A 141 -3.36 19.34 -5.95
C THR A 141 -2.73 18.04 -6.51
N LEU A 142 -3.40 17.39 -7.47
CA LEU A 142 -2.87 16.16 -8.09
C LEU A 142 -1.65 16.48 -8.97
N ASN A 143 -1.67 17.61 -9.69
CA ASN A 143 -0.56 18.06 -10.53
C ASN A 143 0.64 18.50 -9.69
N ASP A 144 0.42 19.08 -8.51
CA ASP A 144 1.52 19.41 -7.58
C ASP A 144 2.33 18.19 -7.20
N ILE A 145 1.67 17.08 -6.88
CA ILE A 145 2.34 15.81 -6.55
C ILE A 145 3.11 15.29 -7.77
N ILE A 146 2.52 15.36 -8.96
CA ILE A 146 3.16 14.95 -10.23
C ILE A 146 4.40 15.80 -10.50
N ASN A 147 4.27 17.12 -10.40
CA ASN A 147 5.36 18.07 -10.68
C ASN A 147 6.51 17.95 -9.66
N ALA A 148 6.21 17.58 -8.42
CA ALA A 148 7.21 17.34 -7.39
C ALA A 148 7.97 16.01 -7.54
N THR A 149 7.54 15.12 -8.46
CA THR A 149 8.17 13.82 -8.73
C THR A 149 8.51 13.61 -10.21
N PRO A 150 9.28 14.51 -10.85
CA PRO A 150 9.43 14.57 -12.32
C PRO A 150 10.13 13.35 -12.95
N ASN A 151 10.86 12.57 -12.16
CA ASN A 151 11.57 11.37 -12.64
C ASN A 151 10.81 10.06 -12.38
N SER A 152 9.53 10.16 -11.99
CA SER A 152 8.63 9.04 -11.76
C SER A 152 7.73 8.81 -12.98
N THR A 153 7.17 7.61 -13.07
CA THR A 153 5.98 7.37 -13.90
C THR A 153 4.75 7.80 -13.12
N HIS A 154 3.76 8.41 -13.76
CA HIS A 154 2.54 8.85 -13.11
C HIS A 154 1.33 8.15 -13.72
N LEU A 155 0.43 7.66 -12.89
CA LEU A 155 -0.89 7.17 -13.30
C LEU A 155 -1.98 8.21 -12.98
N GLU A 156 -3.15 8.02 -13.57
CA GLU A 156 -4.31 8.90 -13.31
C GLU A 156 -4.61 9.01 -11.82
N GLY A 157 -4.68 10.22 -11.30
CA GLY A 157 -4.98 10.49 -9.90
C GLY A 157 -6.48 10.41 -9.59
N LEU A 158 -6.81 10.31 -8.27
CA LEU A 158 -8.17 10.30 -7.77
C LEU A 158 -8.44 11.50 -6.86
N GLY A 159 -9.46 12.30 -7.18
CA GLY A 159 -10.01 13.31 -6.29
C GLY A 159 -11.40 12.90 -5.81
N ILE A 160 -11.64 12.90 -4.50
CA ILE A 160 -12.96 12.60 -3.90
C ILE A 160 -13.36 13.72 -2.92
N ARG A 161 -14.64 14.10 -2.93
CA ARG A 161 -15.15 15.01 -1.91
C ARG A 161 -14.99 14.41 -0.50
N GLY A 162 -14.42 15.15 0.43
CA GLY A 162 -14.04 14.66 1.76
C GLY A 162 -15.21 14.02 2.54
N SER A 163 -16.43 14.55 2.41
CA SER A 163 -17.62 13.95 3.01
C SER A 163 -18.04 12.59 2.42
N GLN A 164 -17.52 12.24 1.24
CA GLN A 164 -17.81 10.98 0.55
C GLN A 164 -16.69 9.94 0.70
N SER A 165 -15.52 10.32 1.23
CA SER A 165 -14.36 9.44 1.35
C SER A 165 -14.61 8.21 2.24
N TYR A 166 -15.54 8.32 3.19
CA TYR A 166 -15.90 7.23 4.10
C TYR A 166 -16.80 6.14 3.48
N THR A 167 -17.43 6.40 2.34
CA THR A 167 -18.46 5.51 1.76
C THR A 167 -18.19 5.13 0.31
N ASN A 168 -17.08 5.58 -0.28
CA ASN A 168 -16.90 5.52 -1.74
C ASN A 168 -16.01 4.37 -2.23
N SER A 169 -16.20 3.17 -1.64
CA SER A 169 -15.48 1.95 -2.02
C SER A 169 -15.58 1.64 -3.52
N SER A 170 -16.77 1.86 -4.13
CA SER A 170 -16.97 1.63 -5.55
C SER A 170 -16.20 2.60 -6.44
N ALA A 171 -16.07 3.88 -6.03
CA ALA A 171 -15.29 4.85 -6.80
C ALA A 171 -13.79 4.51 -6.75
N VAL A 172 -13.27 4.09 -5.60
CA VAL A 172 -11.89 3.61 -5.46
C VAL A 172 -11.68 2.38 -6.35
N LYS A 173 -12.58 1.39 -6.30
CA LYS A 173 -12.48 0.20 -7.14
C LYS A 173 -12.45 0.55 -8.63
N ASN A 174 -13.41 1.35 -9.10
CA ASN A 174 -13.48 1.74 -10.50
C ASN A 174 -12.24 2.53 -10.97
N TRP A 175 -11.64 3.33 -10.08
CA TRP A 175 -10.40 4.02 -10.36
C TRP A 175 -9.21 3.05 -10.45
N LEU A 176 -9.06 2.15 -9.49
CA LEU A 176 -8.00 1.13 -9.50
C LEU A 176 -8.07 0.24 -10.75
N ASP A 177 -9.29 -0.13 -11.17
CA ASP A 177 -9.52 -0.89 -12.41
C ASP A 177 -9.07 -0.09 -13.66
N ARG A 178 -9.29 1.24 -13.69
CA ARG A 178 -8.88 2.09 -14.82
C ARG A 178 -7.38 2.30 -14.92
N ILE A 179 -6.68 2.46 -13.79
CA ILE A 179 -5.23 2.67 -13.79
C ILE A 179 -4.42 1.39 -13.98
N ASP A 180 -5.11 0.26 -14.13
CA ASP A 180 -4.58 -1.06 -14.50
C ASP A 180 -3.37 -1.51 -13.66
N ILE A 181 -3.58 -1.53 -12.35
CA ILE A 181 -2.61 -2.13 -11.41
C ILE A 181 -3.01 -3.57 -11.04
N SER A 182 -3.94 -4.16 -11.80
CA SER A 182 -4.49 -5.50 -11.56
C SER A 182 -3.43 -6.59 -11.49
N ASP A 183 -2.41 -6.55 -12.34
CA ASP A 183 -1.32 -7.52 -12.34
C ASP A 183 -0.51 -7.50 -11.04
N ILE A 184 -0.45 -6.34 -10.38
CA ILE A 184 0.27 -6.16 -9.13
C ILE A 184 -0.57 -6.69 -7.97
N VAL A 185 -1.85 -6.36 -7.97
CA VAL A 185 -2.82 -6.81 -6.97
C VAL A 185 -3.07 -8.31 -7.12
N ALA A 186 -3.16 -8.84 -8.35
CA ALA A 186 -3.34 -10.27 -8.63
C ALA A 186 -2.14 -11.13 -8.19
N GLY A 187 -0.93 -10.60 -8.21
CA GLY A 187 0.26 -11.28 -7.66
C GLY A 187 0.14 -11.54 -6.15
N ILE A 188 -0.67 -10.75 -5.45
CA ILE A 188 -0.95 -10.88 -4.01
C ILE A 188 -2.13 -11.83 -3.76
N THR A 189 -3.11 -11.89 -4.67
CA THR A 189 -4.31 -12.75 -4.54
C THR A 189 -4.07 -14.19 -4.98
N ASN A 190 -3.04 -14.47 -5.77
CA ASN A 190 -2.71 -15.86 -6.20
C ASN A 190 -2.24 -16.77 -5.05
N VAL A 191 -2.19 -16.30 -3.81
CA VAL A 191 -2.05 -17.17 -2.64
C VAL A 191 -3.37 -17.83 -2.25
N GLU A 192 -4.54 -17.34 -2.73
CA GLU A 192 -5.86 -17.90 -2.40
C GLU A 192 -6.48 -18.80 -3.48
N ALA A 193 -5.94 -18.87 -4.69
CA ALA A 193 -6.64 -19.52 -5.81
C ALA A 193 -6.17 -20.95 -6.14
N ASP A 194 -5.43 -21.63 -5.28
CA ASP A 194 -5.20 -23.08 -5.42
C ASP A 194 -6.18 -23.90 -4.56
N SER A 195 -7.47 -23.57 -4.67
CA SER A 195 -8.56 -24.31 -4.06
C SER A 195 -9.21 -25.29 -5.05
N LYS A 196 -8.41 -26.17 -5.63
CA LYS A 196 -8.90 -27.45 -6.14
C LYS A 196 -8.33 -28.56 -5.27
N GLY A 197 -9.11 -28.90 -4.23
CA GLY A 197 -9.20 -30.25 -3.74
C GLY A 197 -8.07 -30.81 -2.91
N THR A 198 -7.63 -30.12 -1.84
CA THR A 198 -7.12 -30.81 -0.65
C THR A 198 -7.46 -29.99 0.58
N ASP A 199 -8.19 -30.59 1.51
CA ASP A 199 -8.48 -30.00 2.81
C ASP A 199 -7.17 -29.54 3.46
N ARG A 200 -7.03 -28.22 3.66
CA ARG A 200 -5.85 -27.65 4.34
C ARG A 200 -6.14 -27.69 5.83
N ALA A 201 -5.48 -28.60 6.53
CA ALA A 201 -5.59 -28.74 7.96
C ALA A 201 -4.26 -28.34 8.64
N TYR A 202 -4.37 -27.58 9.71
CA TYR A 202 -3.26 -27.16 10.56
C TYR A 202 -3.58 -27.47 12.03
N ASN A 203 -2.60 -27.91 12.78
CA ASN A 203 -2.72 -28.00 14.23
C ASN A 203 -2.65 -26.62 14.90
N ILE A 204 -2.87 -26.56 16.22
CA ILE A 204 -2.84 -25.28 16.99
C ILE A 204 -1.47 -24.58 16.95
N ASN A 205 -0.40 -25.26 16.58
CA ASN A 205 0.95 -24.73 16.47
C ASN A 205 1.24 -24.22 15.03
N GLY A 206 0.23 -24.21 14.13
CA GLY A 206 0.39 -23.77 12.74
C GLY A 206 1.08 -24.78 11.84
N VAL A 207 1.31 -26.01 12.29
CA VAL A 207 1.92 -27.08 11.48
C VAL A 207 0.85 -27.75 10.62
N ARG A 208 1.10 -27.84 9.31
CA ARG A 208 0.19 -28.49 8.35
C ARG A 208 0.08 -29.98 8.62
N VAL A 209 -1.14 -30.47 8.62
CA VAL A 209 -1.46 -31.91 8.77
C VAL A 209 -1.72 -32.49 7.39
N ALA A 210 -1.05 -33.60 7.05
CA ALA A 210 -1.09 -34.19 5.72
C ALA A 210 -2.47 -34.85 5.40
N SER A 211 -3.16 -35.41 6.40
CA SER A 211 -4.52 -35.95 6.30
C SER A 211 -5.21 -35.84 7.66
N MET A 212 -6.50 -35.60 7.63
CA MET A 212 -7.34 -35.59 8.84
C MET A 212 -7.81 -37.01 9.25
N ASP A 213 -7.74 -37.99 8.36
CA ASP A 213 -8.25 -39.34 8.59
C ASP A 213 -7.54 -40.09 9.74
N ASN A 214 -6.26 -39.75 9.94
CA ASN A 214 -5.41 -40.33 10.99
C ASN A 214 -4.81 -39.26 11.94
N ALA A 215 -5.43 -38.08 12.02
CA ALA A 215 -4.93 -37.06 12.88
C ALA A 215 -5.19 -37.39 14.36
N PRO A 216 -4.21 -37.20 15.24
CA PRO A 216 -4.39 -37.39 16.68
C PRO A 216 -5.53 -36.54 17.26
N SER A 217 -6.12 -36.97 18.37
CA SER A 217 -7.10 -36.15 19.09
C SER A 217 -6.53 -34.77 19.38
N GLY A 218 -7.30 -33.75 19.06
CA GLY A 218 -6.81 -32.37 19.21
C GLY A 218 -7.67 -31.32 18.49
N ILE A 219 -7.19 -30.08 18.52
CA ILE A 219 -7.83 -28.96 17.83
C ILE A 219 -7.05 -28.66 16.54
N TYR A 220 -7.79 -28.52 15.45
CA TYR A 220 -7.27 -28.24 14.11
C TYR A 220 -8.00 -27.06 13.48
N ILE A 221 -7.36 -26.39 12.58
CA ILE A 221 -7.99 -25.42 11.67
C ILE A 221 -8.06 -26.08 10.29
N VAL A 222 -9.25 -26.41 9.84
CA VAL A 222 -9.52 -27.04 8.54
C VAL A 222 -10.28 -26.06 7.67
N ASN A 223 -9.68 -25.63 6.55
CA ASN A 223 -10.28 -24.65 5.63
C ASN A 223 -10.70 -23.34 6.36
N GLY A 224 -9.91 -22.92 7.32
CA GLY A 224 -10.18 -21.72 8.13
C GLY A 224 -11.17 -21.91 9.29
N GLN A 225 -11.75 -23.10 9.46
CA GLN A 225 -12.70 -23.41 10.54
C GLN A 225 -12.07 -24.28 11.61
N LYS A 226 -12.44 -24.02 12.89
CA LYS A 226 -12.00 -24.82 14.02
C LYS A 226 -12.68 -26.19 14.03
N THR A 227 -11.90 -27.25 13.96
CA THR A 227 -12.34 -28.64 14.02
C THR A 227 -11.72 -29.32 15.24
N VAL A 228 -12.50 -30.13 15.97
CA VAL A 228 -12.03 -30.90 17.13
C VAL A 228 -12.14 -32.39 16.82
N ILE A 229 -11.00 -33.07 16.86
CA ILE A 229 -10.94 -34.55 16.78
C ILE A 229 -10.89 -35.08 18.22
N LYS A 230 -11.81 -35.93 18.55
CA LYS A 230 -11.91 -36.58 19.88
C LYS A 230 -11.12 -37.87 19.94
#